data_45e4c02d90d428d261ba25ba2f6a1f13
#
_entry.id   45e4c02d90d428d261ba25ba2f6a1f13
#
_cell.length_a   1.000
_cell.length_b   1.000
_cell.length_c   1.000
_cell.angle_alpha   90.00
_cell.angle_beta   90.00
_cell.angle_gamma   90.00
#
_symmetry.space_group_name_H-M   'P 1'
#
loop_
_entity.id
_entity.type
_entity.pdbx_description
1 polymer ?
#
loop_
_entity_poly.entity_id
_entity_poly.type
_entity_poly.pdbx_seq_one_letter_code
_entity_poly.pdbx_strand_id
1 'polypeptide(L)'
;MNTSRRKFIKNSLNATVITTIGVPGISEAAAILTSASTRSVIPSAIEKPAGIKFTQITLPYSYSALEPSIDSMTMDIHYNKHHAAYIKNVNDAIAAESIDFASEKEFFANISRLSAKARNNGGGAWNHNFFWQVMTPKQGANPAGKIADAINGAFGSFDKFKELFTQSAMTRFGSGWAWLVLDNGKLKIGSTP
;
A
#
# COMPACT_ATOMS: atom_id res chain seq x y z
N MET A 1 -14.85 23.18 -6.75
CA MET A 1 -13.76 22.74 -7.65
C MET A 1 -13.69 21.23 -7.60
N ASN A 2 -14.14 20.59 -8.68
CA ASN A 2 -14.29 19.14 -8.75
C ASN A 2 -12.92 18.52 -9.13
N THR A 3 -12.08 18.25 -8.13
CA THR A 3 -10.85 17.47 -8.38
C THR A 3 -11.27 16.03 -8.65
N SER A 4 -11.12 15.59 -9.89
CA SER A 4 -11.48 14.25 -10.33
C SER A 4 -10.84 13.20 -9.41
N ARG A 5 -11.64 12.25 -8.92
CA ARG A 5 -11.19 11.08 -8.12
C ARG A 5 -9.96 10.39 -8.72
N ARG A 6 -9.82 10.41 -10.06
CA ARG A 6 -8.66 9.91 -10.80
C ARG A 6 -7.37 10.67 -10.51
N LYS A 7 -7.45 12.00 -10.30
CA LYS A 7 -6.28 12.84 -10.04
C LYS A 7 -5.75 12.64 -8.62
N PHE A 8 -6.67 12.44 -7.66
CA PHE A 8 -6.34 12.13 -6.28
C PHE A 8 -5.58 10.79 -6.15
N ILE A 9 -6.10 9.72 -6.75
CA ILE A 9 -5.47 8.39 -6.70
C ILE A 9 -4.10 8.38 -7.41
N LYS A 10 -3.97 9.03 -8.56
CA LYS A 10 -2.67 9.14 -9.27
C LYS A 10 -1.60 9.87 -8.44
N ASN A 11 -1.99 10.91 -7.72
CA ASN A 11 -1.05 11.70 -6.93
C ASN A 11 -0.63 11.01 -5.63
N SER A 12 -1.51 10.19 -5.02
CA SER A 12 -1.20 9.41 -3.82
C SER A 12 -0.17 8.30 -4.07
N LEU A 13 -0.09 7.80 -5.32
CA LEU A 13 0.85 6.75 -5.71
C LEU A 13 2.27 7.27 -6.01
N ASN A 14 2.47 8.59 -6.12
CA ASN A 14 3.76 9.19 -6.36
C ASN A 14 4.54 9.57 -5.09
N ALA A 15 4.07 9.17 -3.91
CA ALA A 15 4.83 9.30 -2.66
C ALA A 15 5.96 8.26 -2.64
N THR A 16 7.07 8.58 -3.28
CA THR A 16 8.28 7.75 -3.30
C THR A 16 8.95 7.81 -1.92
N VAL A 17 8.99 6.68 -1.22
CA VAL A 17 9.89 6.49 -0.10
C VAL A 17 11.28 6.24 -0.69
N ILE A 18 12.16 7.24 -0.63
CA ILE A 18 13.56 7.08 -1.01
C ILE A 18 14.29 6.59 0.25
N THR A 19 14.62 5.31 0.30
CA THR A 19 15.65 4.78 1.17
C THR A 19 16.92 4.57 0.36
N THR A 20 17.87 5.48 0.49
CA THR A 20 19.23 5.30 -0.02
C THR A 20 20.01 4.43 0.96
N ILE A 21 20.33 3.21 0.56
CA ILE A 21 21.37 2.43 1.20
C ILE A 21 22.54 2.38 0.23
N GLY A 22 23.61 3.07 0.58
CA GLY A 22 24.87 3.00 -0.14
C GLY A 22 25.63 1.72 0.21
N VAL A 23 26.23 1.10 -0.79
CA VAL A 23 27.22 0.04 -0.61
C VAL A 23 28.50 0.44 -1.34
N PRO A 24 29.67 0.42 -0.67
CA PRO A 24 30.94 0.70 -1.33
C PRO A 24 31.46 -0.52 -2.11
N GLY A 25 32.13 -0.23 -3.20
CA GLY A 25 32.71 -1.21 -4.09
C GLY A 25 33.97 -1.92 -3.56
N ILE A 26 34.32 -3.03 -4.16
CA ILE A 26 35.66 -3.58 -4.16
C ILE A 26 36.01 -4.12 -5.56
N SER A 27 37.28 -3.88 -5.86
CA SER A 27 37.99 -4.05 -7.12
C SER A 27 38.46 -5.46 -7.43
N GLU A 28 38.70 -5.67 -8.74
CA GLU A 28 39.82 -6.34 -9.42
C GLU A 28 40.16 -7.82 -9.23
N ALA A 29 40.18 -8.44 -10.39
CA ALA A 29 41.24 -9.16 -11.06
C ALA A 29 41.42 -10.67 -10.80
N ALA A 30 41.30 -11.48 -11.82
CA ALA A 30 42.35 -12.25 -12.43
C ALA A 30 41.79 -13.22 -13.47
N ALA A 31 42.36 -13.17 -14.67
CA ALA A 31 42.11 -14.10 -15.76
C ALA A 31 42.85 -15.42 -15.53
N ILE A 32 42.19 -16.54 -15.78
CA ILE A 32 42.85 -17.78 -16.15
C ILE A 32 42.03 -18.43 -17.28
N LEU A 33 42.70 -18.57 -18.42
CA LEU A 33 42.26 -19.34 -19.59
C LEU A 33 42.47 -20.85 -19.29
N THR A 34 41.43 -21.68 -19.47
CA THR A 34 41.61 -23.10 -19.87
C THR A 34 40.39 -23.61 -20.60
N SER A 35 40.68 -23.99 -21.84
CA SER A 35 40.13 -25.02 -22.71
C SER A 35 38.63 -25.34 -22.77
N ALA A 36 38.16 -25.20 -23.97
CA ALA A 36 36.85 -25.51 -24.51
C ALA A 36 36.39 -26.96 -24.23
N SER A 37 35.19 -27.04 -23.65
CA SER A 37 34.29 -28.16 -23.89
C SER A 37 32.98 -27.58 -24.35
N THR A 38 32.66 -27.73 -25.61
CA THR A 38 31.38 -27.32 -26.21
C THR A 38 30.26 -28.20 -25.68
N ARG A 39 29.75 -27.84 -24.50
CA ARG A 39 28.49 -28.35 -24.00
C ARG A 39 27.41 -27.48 -24.60
N SER A 40 26.63 -28.02 -25.52
CA SER A 40 25.42 -27.41 -26.04
C SER A 40 24.53 -27.02 -24.88
N VAL A 41 24.55 -25.75 -24.57
CA VAL A 41 23.61 -25.14 -23.57
C VAL A 41 22.30 -24.98 -24.31
N ILE A 42 21.37 -25.91 -24.08
CA ILE A 42 19.97 -25.70 -24.38
C ILE A 42 19.60 -24.40 -23.64
N PRO A 43 19.08 -23.35 -24.31
CA PRO A 43 18.65 -22.17 -23.61
C PRO A 43 17.57 -22.60 -22.62
N SER A 44 17.88 -22.49 -21.33
CA SER A 44 16.88 -22.62 -20.26
C SER A 44 15.74 -21.68 -20.63
N ALA A 45 14.54 -22.23 -20.78
CA ALA A 45 13.36 -21.43 -20.98
C ALA A 45 13.39 -20.33 -19.92
N ILE A 46 13.39 -19.07 -20.34
CA ILE A 46 13.29 -17.92 -19.43
C ILE A 46 11.92 -18.12 -18.76
N GLU A 47 11.94 -18.60 -17.51
CA GLU A 47 10.72 -18.68 -16.73
C GLU A 47 10.15 -17.26 -16.67
N LYS A 48 8.96 -17.10 -17.24
CA LYS A 48 8.20 -15.87 -17.14
C LYS A 48 8.07 -15.53 -15.65
N PRO A 49 8.44 -14.32 -15.21
CA PRO A 49 8.28 -13.95 -13.81
C PRO A 49 6.86 -14.28 -13.37
N ALA A 50 6.73 -14.91 -12.21
CA ALA A 50 5.41 -15.18 -11.65
C ALA A 50 4.66 -13.84 -11.56
N GLY A 51 3.47 -13.78 -12.19
CA GLY A 51 2.65 -12.57 -12.18
C GLY A 51 2.33 -12.11 -10.76
N ILE A 52 1.88 -10.88 -10.62
CA ILE A 52 1.51 -10.28 -9.33
C ILE A 52 0.56 -11.18 -8.54
N LYS A 53 0.82 -11.28 -7.23
CA LYS A 53 -0.07 -11.93 -6.27
C LYS A 53 -0.21 -11.04 -5.04
N PHE A 54 -1.44 -10.66 -4.72
CA PHE A 54 -1.73 -9.95 -3.47
C PHE A 54 -1.69 -10.93 -2.29
N THR A 55 -1.07 -10.50 -1.21
CA THR A 55 -0.97 -11.26 0.04
C THR A 55 -1.49 -10.44 1.20
N GLN A 56 -2.12 -11.12 2.15
CA GLN A 56 -2.53 -10.52 3.41
C GLN A 56 -1.32 -10.45 4.33
N ILE A 57 -1.00 -9.25 4.85
CA ILE A 57 0.08 -9.12 5.84
C ILE A 57 -0.31 -9.81 7.15
N THR A 58 0.67 -10.31 7.88
CA THR A 58 0.46 -10.73 9.27
C THR A 58 0.21 -9.50 10.14
N LEU A 59 -0.79 -9.56 11.02
CA LEU A 59 -1.04 -8.48 11.98
C LEU A 59 0.19 -8.31 12.90
N PRO A 60 0.67 -7.07 13.12
CA PRO A 60 1.79 -6.82 14.01
C PRO A 60 1.42 -6.85 15.49
N TYR A 61 0.17 -7.17 15.82
CA TYR A 61 -0.41 -7.22 17.17
C TYR A 61 -1.55 -8.25 17.24
N SER A 62 -1.93 -8.67 18.46
CA SER A 62 -3.05 -9.57 18.67
C SER A 62 -4.41 -8.91 18.40
N TYR A 63 -5.46 -9.69 18.17
CA TYR A 63 -6.80 -9.15 17.94
C TYR A 63 -7.34 -8.30 19.10
N SER A 64 -6.97 -8.62 20.33
CA SER A 64 -7.40 -7.88 21.54
C SER A 64 -6.53 -6.65 21.84
N ALA A 65 -5.44 -6.43 21.10
CA ALA A 65 -4.47 -5.40 21.45
C ALA A 65 -4.99 -3.96 21.29
N LEU A 66 -6.05 -3.76 20.53
CA LEU A 66 -6.64 -2.45 20.29
C LEU A 66 -7.84 -2.15 21.20
N GLU A 67 -8.15 -3.04 22.14
CA GLU A 67 -9.20 -2.80 23.13
C GLU A 67 -8.81 -1.64 24.07
N PRO A 68 -9.79 -0.86 24.55
CA PRO A 68 -11.24 -0.96 24.31
C PRO A 68 -11.72 -0.25 23.04
N SER A 69 -10.84 0.29 22.20
CA SER A 69 -11.22 1.08 21.02
C SER A 69 -11.80 0.23 19.90
N ILE A 70 -11.24 -0.95 19.69
CA ILE A 70 -11.72 -1.96 18.73
C ILE A 70 -11.66 -3.32 19.45
N ASP A 71 -12.80 -4.00 19.58
CA ASP A 71 -12.86 -5.29 20.23
C ASP A 71 -12.25 -6.43 19.38
N SER A 72 -11.84 -7.50 20.06
CA SER A 72 -11.15 -8.63 19.42
C SER A 72 -12.01 -9.35 18.38
N MET A 73 -13.34 -9.42 18.58
CA MET A 73 -14.25 -10.04 17.61
C MET A 73 -14.33 -9.21 16.32
N THR A 74 -14.43 -7.90 16.45
CA THR A 74 -14.39 -6.98 15.30
C THR A 74 -13.08 -7.11 14.53
N MET A 75 -11.95 -7.19 15.24
CA MET A 75 -10.65 -7.41 14.61
C MET A 75 -10.57 -8.75 13.88
N ASP A 76 -11.02 -9.82 14.49
CA ASP A 76 -11.03 -11.15 13.88
C ASP A 76 -11.87 -11.19 12.60
N ILE A 77 -13.11 -10.71 12.66
CA ILE A 77 -14.02 -10.68 11.51
C ILE A 77 -13.46 -9.78 10.40
N HIS A 78 -12.95 -8.61 10.76
CA HIS A 78 -12.44 -7.64 9.79
C HIS A 78 -11.18 -8.17 9.08
N TYR A 79 -10.30 -8.84 9.80
CA TYR A 79 -9.08 -9.41 9.22
C TYR A 79 -9.34 -10.75 8.50
N ASN A 80 -9.94 -11.75 9.18
CA ASN A 80 -10.05 -13.12 8.65
C ASN A 80 -11.20 -13.32 7.67
N LYS A 81 -12.19 -12.42 7.62
CA LYS A 81 -13.32 -12.52 6.69
C LYS A 81 -13.28 -11.42 5.65
N HIS A 82 -13.37 -10.18 6.10
CA HIS A 82 -13.51 -9.04 5.20
C HIS A 82 -12.24 -8.79 4.36
N HIS A 83 -11.09 -8.63 5.01
CA HIS A 83 -9.82 -8.44 4.31
C HIS A 83 -9.42 -9.67 3.49
N ALA A 84 -9.52 -10.88 4.07
CA ALA A 84 -9.20 -12.11 3.36
C ALA A 84 -10.03 -12.30 2.07
N ALA A 85 -11.29 -11.83 2.07
CA ALA A 85 -12.13 -11.86 0.87
C ALA A 85 -11.59 -10.94 -0.23
N TYR A 86 -11.10 -9.74 0.09
CA TYR A 86 -10.45 -8.87 -0.90
C TYR A 86 -9.21 -9.50 -1.51
N ILE A 87 -8.35 -10.10 -0.67
CA ILE A 87 -7.14 -10.82 -1.13
C ILE A 87 -7.51 -11.96 -2.08
N LYS A 88 -8.48 -12.79 -1.69
CA LYS A 88 -8.95 -13.89 -2.54
C LYS A 88 -9.49 -13.36 -3.87
N ASN A 89 -10.40 -12.41 -3.81
CA ASN A 89 -11.12 -11.93 -4.99
C ASN A 89 -10.22 -11.18 -5.99
N VAL A 90 -9.21 -10.44 -5.53
CA VAL A 90 -8.26 -9.80 -6.44
C VAL A 90 -7.38 -10.83 -7.12
N ASN A 91 -6.91 -11.87 -6.42
CA ASN A 91 -6.12 -12.93 -7.02
C ASN A 91 -6.94 -13.77 -8.02
N ASP A 92 -8.21 -14.03 -7.71
CA ASP A 92 -9.13 -14.68 -8.65
C ASP A 92 -9.34 -13.82 -9.92
N ALA A 93 -9.44 -12.50 -9.77
CA ALA A 93 -9.58 -11.59 -10.89
C ALA A 93 -8.30 -11.54 -11.74
N ILE A 94 -7.13 -11.48 -11.09
CA ILE A 94 -5.82 -11.51 -11.77
C ILE A 94 -5.69 -12.77 -12.63
N ALA A 95 -6.03 -13.92 -12.07
CA ALA A 95 -5.98 -15.19 -12.80
C ALA A 95 -6.99 -15.24 -13.96
N ALA A 96 -8.25 -14.87 -13.70
CA ALA A 96 -9.31 -14.96 -14.70
C ALA A 96 -9.15 -13.96 -15.86
N GLU A 97 -8.58 -12.79 -15.61
CA GLU A 97 -8.40 -11.72 -16.58
C GLU A 97 -6.97 -11.70 -17.18
N SER A 98 -6.14 -12.69 -16.82
CA SER A 98 -4.74 -12.79 -17.27
C SER A 98 -3.95 -11.49 -17.04
N ILE A 99 -4.15 -10.85 -15.90
CA ILE A 99 -3.45 -9.62 -15.53
C ILE A 99 -1.99 -9.95 -15.25
N ASP A 100 -1.10 -9.46 -16.08
CA ASP A 100 0.33 -9.78 -16.07
C ASP A 100 1.17 -8.55 -15.71
N PHE A 101 1.06 -8.11 -14.46
CA PHE A 101 1.91 -7.06 -13.91
C PHE A 101 2.97 -7.64 -12.99
N ALA A 102 4.13 -7.00 -12.93
CA ALA A 102 5.24 -7.44 -12.09
C ALA A 102 5.12 -7.01 -10.62
N SER A 103 4.23 -6.05 -10.31
CA SER A 103 4.13 -5.49 -8.96
C SER A 103 2.78 -4.82 -8.68
N GLU A 104 2.45 -4.65 -7.39
CA GLU A 104 1.30 -3.84 -6.97
C GLU A 104 1.39 -2.39 -7.47
N LYS A 105 2.60 -1.84 -7.53
CA LYS A 105 2.82 -0.49 -8.08
C LYS A 105 2.36 -0.40 -9.53
N GLU A 106 2.71 -1.39 -10.34
CA GLU A 106 2.29 -1.44 -11.74
C GLU A 106 0.78 -1.69 -11.88
N PHE A 107 0.23 -2.59 -11.05
CA PHE A 107 -1.21 -2.81 -10.96
C PHE A 107 -1.97 -1.51 -10.71
N PHE A 108 -1.57 -0.73 -9.71
CA PHE A 108 -2.21 0.54 -9.37
C PHE A 108 -1.94 1.64 -10.40
N ALA A 109 -0.79 1.66 -11.06
CA ALA A 109 -0.52 2.59 -12.15
C ALA A 109 -1.47 2.39 -13.34
N ASN A 110 -1.94 1.16 -13.54
CA ASN A 110 -2.86 0.78 -14.62
C ASN A 110 -4.32 0.62 -14.15
N ILE A 111 -4.66 0.99 -12.93
CA ILE A 111 -5.95 0.70 -12.28
C ILE A 111 -7.18 1.15 -13.09
N SER A 112 -7.05 2.20 -13.89
CA SER A 112 -8.13 2.71 -14.74
C SER A 112 -8.48 1.80 -15.93
N ARG A 113 -7.60 0.85 -16.26
CA ARG A 113 -7.76 -0.12 -17.35
C ARG A 113 -8.32 -1.46 -16.85
N LEU A 114 -8.32 -1.66 -15.54
CA LEU A 114 -8.75 -2.91 -14.92
C LEU A 114 -10.28 -2.98 -14.80
N SER A 115 -10.78 -4.20 -14.76
CA SER A 115 -12.19 -4.45 -14.44
C SER A 115 -12.56 -3.87 -13.08
N ALA A 116 -13.85 -3.64 -12.86
CA ALA A 116 -14.34 -3.22 -11.54
C ALA A 116 -14.00 -4.25 -10.46
N LYS A 117 -14.00 -5.54 -10.79
CA LYS A 117 -13.67 -6.63 -9.87
C LYS A 117 -12.20 -6.54 -9.46
N ALA A 118 -11.26 -6.50 -10.40
CA ALA A 118 -9.84 -6.39 -10.12
C ALA A 118 -9.52 -5.09 -9.37
N ARG A 119 -10.02 -3.95 -9.87
CA ARG A 119 -9.79 -2.63 -9.28
C ARG A 119 -10.29 -2.51 -7.83
N ASN A 120 -11.55 -2.88 -7.58
CA ASN A 120 -12.16 -2.69 -6.27
C ASN A 120 -11.56 -3.64 -5.24
N ASN A 121 -11.32 -4.90 -5.61
CA ASN A 121 -10.71 -5.87 -4.71
C ASN A 121 -9.22 -5.61 -4.49
N GLY A 122 -8.46 -5.19 -5.51
CA GLY A 122 -7.07 -4.76 -5.35
C GLY A 122 -6.95 -3.54 -4.44
N GLY A 123 -7.81 -2.54 -4.65
CA GLY A 123 -7.88 -1.37 -3.77
C GLY A 123 -8.22 -1.76 -2.33
N GLY A 124 -9.22 -2.63 -2.13
CA GLY A 124 -9.59 -3.12 -0.80
C GLY A 124 -8.46 -3.91 -0.13
N ALA A 125 -7.78 -4.79 -0.85
CA ALA A 125 -6.63 -5.55 -0.35
C ALA A 125 -5.50 -4.64 0.14
N TRP A 126 -5.13 -3.65 -0.68
CA TRP A 126 -4.07 -2.71 -0.34
C TRP A 126 -4.45 -1.80 0.84
N ASN A 127 -5.67 -1.24 0.81
CA ASN A 127 -6.16 -0.36 1.86
C ASN A 127 -6.13 -1.04 3.24
N HIS A 128 -6.54 -2.32 3.32
CA HIS A 128 -6.53 -3.06 4.58
C HIS A 128 -5.10 -3.41 5.02
N ASN A 129 -4.22 -3.82 4.11
CA ASN A 129 -2.81 -4.04 4.42
C ASN A 129 -2.17 -2.78 5.03
N PHE A 130 -2.45 -1.62 4.44
CA PHE A 130 -1.97 -0.33 4.96
C PHE A 130 -2.62 0.02 6.30
N PHE A 131 -3.93 -0.20 6.46
CA PHE A 131 -4.68 0.11 7.68
C PHE A 131 -4.13 -0.61 8.91
N TRP A 132 -3.82 -1.89 8.79
CA TRP A 132 -3.25 -2.66 9.90
C TRP A 132 -1.91 -2.11 10.38
N GLN A 133 -1.13 -1.51 9.50
CA GLN A 133 0.20 -0.98 9.82
C GLN A 133 0.15 0.42 10.47
N VAL A 134 -0.92 1.18 10.26
CA VAL A 134 -1.05 2.53 10.83
C VAL A 134 -1.76 2.54 12.19
N MET A 135 -2.24 1.39 12.66
CA MET A 135 -2.78 1.23 14.01
C MET A 135 -1.75 0.65 14.97
N THR A 136 -1.83 1.04 16.23
CA THR A 136 -0.93 0.54 17.28
C THR A 136 -1.66 0.39 18.61
N PRO A 137 -1.36 -0.67 19.40
CA PRO A 137 -1.88 -0.80 20.76
C PRO A 137 -1.29 0.23 21.74
N LYS A 138 -0.17 0.86 21.38
CA LYS A 138 0.41 1.92 22.19
C LYS A 138 -0.35 3.23 21.94
N GLN A 139 -0.81 3.87 23.01
CA GLN A 139 -1.33 5.24 22.87
C GLN A 139 -0.23 6.12 22.26
N GLY A 140 -0.57 6.71 21.12
CA GLY A 140 0.36 7.57 20.39
C GLY A 140 0.67 8.83 21.15
N ALA A 141 1.94 9.22 21.16
CA ALA A 141 2.32 10.59 21.48
C ALA A 141 1.82 11.53 20.36
N ASN A 142 1.73 12.83 20.67
CA ASN A 142 1.53 13.83 19.63
C ASN A 142 2.62 13.70 18.56
N PRO A 143 2.31 14.00 17.29
CA PRO A 143 3.31 14.00 16.25
C PRO A 143 4.45 14.96 16.60
N ALA A 144 5.67 14.60 16.22
CA ALA A 144 6.88 15.38 16.49
C ALA A 144 7.71 15.55 15.21
N GLY A 145 8.65 16.50 15.22
CA GLY A 145 9.55 16.78 14.10
C GLY A 145 8.80 17.18 12.83
N LYS A 146 9.34 16.83 11.68
CA LYS A 146 8.86 17.28 10.36
C LYS A 146 7.38 17.01 10.11
N ILE A 147 6.81 15.93 10.62
CA ILE A 147 5.39 15.64 10.43
C ILE A 147 4.51 16.58 11.26
N ALA A 148 4.93 16.93 12.48
CA ALA A 148 4.24 17.92 13.29
C ALA A 148 4.24 19.30 12.63
N ASP A 149 5.40 19.72 12.12
CA ASP A 149 5.55 21.00 11.40
C ASP A 149 4.66 21.05 10.16
N ALA A 150 4.63 19.96 9.39
CA ALA A 150 3.80 19.85 8.19
C ALA A 150 2.30 19.86 8.52
N ILE A 151 1.87 19.18 9.59
CA ILE A 151 0.49 19.19 10.05
C ILE A 151 0.10 20.59 10.54
N ASN A 152 0.93 21.22 11.36
CA ASN A 152 0.67 22.57 11.87
C ASN A 152 0.64 23.60 10.73
N GLY A 153 1.56 23.48 9.78
CA GLY A 153 1.58 24.35 8.60
C GLY A 153 0.38 24.18 7.67
N ALA A 154 -0.17 22.96 7.56
CA ALA A 154 -1.29 22.68 6.67
C ALA A 154 -2.67 22.94 7.31
N PHE A 155 -2.80 22.70 8.63
CA PHE A 155 -4.09 22.71 9.33
C PHE A 155 -4.15 23.68 10.51
N GLY A 156 -3.05 24.36 10.84
CA GLY A 156 -2.94 25.30 11.95
C GLY A 156 -2.55 24.63 13.27
N SER A 157 -3.05 23.44 13.57
CA SER A 157 -2.67 22.65 14.75
C SER A 157 -2.98 21.18 14.55
N PHE A 158 -2.39 20.34 15.41
CA PHE A 158 -2.72 18.91 15.43
C PHE A 158 -4.17 18.65 15.87
N ASP A 159 -4.71 19.44 16.78
CA ASP A 159 -6.10 19.31 17.19
C ASP A 159 -7.07 19.66 16.04
N LYS A 160 -6.77 20.70 15.29
CA LYS A 160 -7.55 21.03 14.11
C LYS A 160 -7.45 19.97 13.01
N PHE A 161 -6.28 19.40 12.83
CA PHE A 161 -6.11 18.24 11.95
C PHE A 161 -7.01 17.07 12.40
N LYS A 162 -6.98 16.69 13.68
CA LYS A 162 -7.83 15.60 14.22
C LYS A 162 -9.31 15.87 13.97
N GLU A 163 -9.78 17.09 14.24
CA GLU A 163 -11.16 17.49 13.96
C GLU A 163 -11.53 17.27 12.49
N LEU A 164 -10.74 17.83 11.58
CA LEU A 164 -11.01 17.75 10.14
C LEU A 164 -10.90 16.32 9.60
N PHE A 165 -9.95 15.54 10.10
CA PHE A 165 -9.78 14.14 9.71
C PHE A 165 -10.96 13.29 10.19
N THR A 166 -11.37 13.46 11.44
CA THR A 166 -12.55 12.80 12.01
C THR A 166 -13.81 13.17 11.24
N GLN A 167 -13.99 14.45 10.93
CA GLN A 167 -15.12 14.90 10.11
C GLN A 167 -15.12 14.23 8.73
N SER A 168 -13.96 14.16 8.08
CA SER A 168 -13.83 13.48 6.77
C SER A 168 -14.19 12.00 6.84
N ALA A 169 -13.84 11.33 7.94
CA ALA A 169 -14.19 9.92 8.17
C ALA A 169 -15.68 9.73 8.45
N MET A 170 -16.23 10.52 9.37
CA MET A 170 -17.62 10.40 9.84
C MET A 170 -18.66 10.80 8.79
N THR A 171 -18.32 11.75 7.91
CA THR A 171 -19.24 12.20 6.85
C THR A 171 -19.12 11.36 5.57
N ARG A 172 -18.22 10.37 5.53
CA ARG A 172 -18.12 9.45 4.39
C ARG A 172 -19.36 8.58 4.32
N PHE A 173 -20.17 8.77 3.29
CA PHE A 173 -21.37 7.96 3.09
C PHE A 173 -21.01 6.52 2.71
N GLY A 174 -21.60 5.55 3.38
CA GLY A 174 -21.32 4.13 3.21
C GLY A 174 -19.97 3.72 3.82
N SER A 175 -19.42 2.60 3.37
CA SER A 175 -18.05 2.21 3.71
C SER A 175 -17.03 3.06 2.95
N GLY A 176 -15.85 3.23 3.51
CA GLY A 176 -14.77 3.98 2.86
C GLY A 176 -13.65 4.36 3.81
N TRP A 177 -12.81 5.26 3.34
CA TRP A 177 -11.54 5.59 3.97
C TRP A 177 -11.36 7.10 4.05
N ALA A 178 -10.85 7.58 5.18
CA ALA A 178 -10.30 8.92 5.28
C ALA A 178 -8.77 8.85 5.17
N TRP A 179 -8.18 9.85 4.53
CA TRP A 179 -6.77 9.87 4.18
C TRP A 179 -6.11 11.19 4.56
N LEU A 180 -4.91 11.12 5.12
CA LEU A 180 -3.95 12.19 5.10
C LEU A 180 -2.97 11.91 3.95
N VAL A 181 -2.89 12.81 2.99
CA VAL A 181 -2.05 12.63 1.80
C VAL A 181 -1.11 13.79 1.60
N LEU A 182 0.07 13.50 1.05
CA LEU A 182 0.98 14.51 0.56
C LEU A 182 0.73 14.71 -0.95
N ASP A 183 0.19 15.86 -1.32
CA ASP A 183 -0.11 16.24 -2.70
C ASP A 183 0.66 17.48 -3.10
N ASN A 184 1.61 17.34 -4.02
CA ASN A 184 2.51 18.42 -4.46
C ASN A 184 3.20 19.13 -3.28
N GLY A 185 3.73 18.36 -2.32
CA GLY A 185 4.43 18.88 -1.15
C GLY A 185 3.54 19.46 -0.05
N LYS A 186 2.21 19.38 -0.17
CA LYS A 186 1.24 19.87 0.82
C LYS A 186 0.39 18.74 1.38
N LEU A 187 0.22 18.73 2.69
CA LEU A 187 -0.70 17.80 3.33
C LEU A 187 -2.15 18.17 3.03
N LYS A 188 -2.95 17.16 2.74
CA LYS A 188 -4.40 17.29 2.49
C LYS A 188 -5.16 16.14 3.13
N ILE A 189 -6.38 16.43 3.57
CA ILE A 189 -7.34 15.42 4.00
C ILE A 189 -8.29 15.14 2.83
N GLY A 190 -8.60 13.87 2.63
CA GLY A 190 -9.58 13.42 1.66
C GLY A 190 -10.26 12.14 2.08
N SER A 191 -11.30 11.73 1.35
CA SER A 191 -11.96 10.45 1.56
C SER A 191 -12.26 9.76 0.24
N THR A 192 -12.23 8.43 0.26
CA THR A 192 -12.59 7.55 -0.87
C THR A 192 -13.63 6.53 -0.45
N PRO A 193 -14.45 6.00 -1.36
CA PRO A 193 -15.30 4.85 -1.10
C PRO A 193 -14.46 3.60 -0.88
#